data_8b066f545d84fc675077bc9150558884
#
_entry.id   8b066f545d84fc675077bc9150558884
#
_cell.length_a   1.000
_cell.length_b   1.000
_cell.length_c   1.000
_cell.angle_alpha   90.00
_cell.angle_beta   90.00
_cell.angle_gamma   90.00
#
_symmetry.space_group_name_H-M   'P 1'
#
loop_
_entity.id
_entity.type
_entity.pdbx_description
1 polymer ?
#
loop_
_entity_poly.entity_id
_entity_poly.type
_entity_poly.pdbx_seq_one_letter_code
_entity_poly.pdbx_strand_id
1 'polypeptide(L)'
;MPKSLPQLRQQLSDIEPSERTYEGIGPPEVDALLSLLDDEEEWLATRAVFALSCIDAENARQALVSAAESPRMEVRVAAAASANTLPTQVSDEILSRLLGDPQPAVRKFAIKSTSGRNSEAVRQRITEIAAADTDTRLRQVAQQQATSIAEP
;
A
#
# COMPACT_ATOMS: atom_id res chain seq x y z
N MET A 1 -6.73 -26.33 6.38
CA MET A 1 -5.31 -26.08 6.73
C MET A 1 -4.81 -24.80 6.10
N PRO A 2 -4.12 -23.96 6.84
CA PRO A 2 -3.48 -22.76 6.23
C PRO A 2 -2.47 -23.17 5.18
N LYS A 3 -2.32 -22.33 4.16
CA LYS A 3 -1.30 -22.56 3.14
C LYS A 3 0.10 -22.38 3.74
N SER A 4 1.02 -23.26 3.40
CA SER A 4 2.40 -23.16 3.83
C SER A 4 3.13 -22.05 3.05
N LEU A 5 4.30 -21.64 3.55
CA LEU A 5 5.13 -20.64 2.88
C LEU A 5 5.48 -21.07 1.43
N PRO A 6 5.93 -22.33 1.17
CA PRO A 6 6.18 -22.75 -0.22
C PRO A 6 4.94 -22.71 -1.10
N GLN A 7 3.76 -23.06 -0.57
CA GLN A 7 2.52 -23.00 -1.33
C GLN A 7 2.16 -21.57 -1.70
N LEU A 8 2.33 -20.62 -0.78
CA LEU A 8 2.09 -19.20 -1.04
C LEU A 8 3.07 -18.66 -2.07
N ARG A 9 4.35 -19.01 -1.96
CA ARG A 9 5.37 -18.60 -2.94
C ARG A 9 4.97 -19.04 -4.33
N GLN A 10 4.55 -20.29 -4.48
CA GLN A 10 4.14 -20.83 -5.78
C GLN A 10 2.89 -20.12 -6.30
N GLN A 11 1.89 -19.93 -5.45
CA GLN A 11 0.64 -19.29 -5.85
C GLN A 11 0.86 -17.84 -6.29
N LEU A 12 1.71 -17.10 -5.58
CA LEU A 12 1.99 -15.69 -5.89
C LEU A 12 2.95 -15.53 -7.07
N SER A 13 3.48 -16.62 -7.64
CA SER A 13 4.44 -16.60 -8.73
C SER A 13 3.83 -16.45 -10.12
N ASP A 14 2.53 -16.21 -10.21
CA ASP A 14 1.87 -15.99 -11.50
C ASP A 14 2.53 -14.86 -12.28
N ILE A 15 2.81 -15.11 -13.55
CA ILE A 15 3.42 -14.11 -14.43
C ILE A 15 2.43 -12.97 -14.69
N GLU A 16 1.15 -13.30 -14.87
CA GLU A 16 0.09 -12.32 -15.02
C GLU A 16 -0.87 -12.43 -13.84
N PRO A 17 -0.63 -11.68 -12.74
CA PRO A 17 -1.50 -11.78 -11.57
C PRO A 17 -2.94 -11.37 -11.89
N SER A 18 -3.88 -12.13 -11.37
CA SER A 18 -5.31 -11.89 -11.50
C SER A 18 -5.97 -12.14 -10.14
N GLU A 19 -7.29 -12.00 -10.06
CA GLU A 19 -8.02 -12.34 -8.84
C GLU A 19 -7.72 -13.76 -8.38
N ARG A 20 -7.51 -14.69 -9.31
CA ARG A 20 -7.18 -16.08 -8.99
C ARG A 20 -5.86 -16.25 -8.27
N THR A 21 -4.91 -15.33 -8.50
CA THR A 21 -3.60 -15.37 -7.84
C THR A 21 -3.74 -15.32 -6.32
N TYR A 22 -4.77 -14.65 -5.82
CA TYR A 22 -5.00 -14.43 -4.38
C TYR A 22 -6.12 -15.29 -3.82
N GLU A 23 -6.68 -16.20 -4.62
CA GLU A 23 -7.83 -17.02 -4.24
C GLU A 23 -7.47 -17.99 -3.11
N GLY A 24 -8.36 -18.09 -2.12
CA GLY A 24 -8.18 -19.00 -1.00
C GLY A 24 -7.14 -18.56 0.03
N ILE A 25 -6.62 -17.34 -0.10
CA ILE A 25 -5.70 -16.74 0.88
C ILE A 25 -6.54 -15.90 1.85
N GLY A 26 -6.43 -16.20 3.14
CA GLY A 26 -7.21 -15.54 4.16
C GLY A 26 -6.45 -15.31 5.45
N PRO A 27 -7.15 -14.99 6.55
CA PRO A 27 -6.51 -14.66 7.83
C PRO A 27 -5.48 -15.68 8.33
N PRO A 28 -5.65 -17.01 8.15
CA PRO A 28 -4.65 -17.98 8.60
C PRO A 28 -3.29 -17.86 7.91
N GLU A 29 -3.21 -17.20 6.74
CA GLU A 29 -1.98 -17.07 5.97
C GLU A 29 -1.23 -15.76 6.27
N VAL A 30 -1.75 -14.89 7.13
CA VAL A 30 -1.16 -13.56 7.39
C VAL A 30 0.31 -13.67 7.87
N ASP A 31 0.59 -14.56 8.81
CA ASP A 31 1.96 -14.68 9.34
C ASP A 31 2.94 -15.13 8.27
N ALA A 32 2.54 -16.07 7.41
CA ALA A 32 3.37 -16.52 6.29
C ALA A 32 3.57 -15.41 5.26
N LEU A 33 2.53 -14.62 4.97
CA LEU A 33 2.64 -13.47 4.07
C LEU A 33 3.59 -12.41 4.63
N LEU A 34 3.53 -12.16 5.94
CA LEU A 34 4.48 -11.25 6.59
C LEU A 34 5.93 -11.70 6.40
N SER A 35 6.17 -13.02 6.47
CA SER A 35 7.52 -13.55 6.23
C SER A 35 8.00 -13.26 4.81
N LEU A 36 7.09 -13.21 3.83
CA LEU A 36 7.45 -12.92 2.44
C LEU A 36 7.84 -11.46 2.21
N LEU A 37 7.54 -10.55 3.13
CA LEU A 37 7.96 -9.15 3.00
C LEU A 37 9.48 -8.99 3.08
N ASP A 38 10.17 -9.96 3.67
CA ASP A 38 11.63 -9.99 3.78
C ASP A 38 12.28 -10.92 2.73
N ASP A 39 11.49 -11.43 1.79
CA ASP A 39 12.00 -12.34 0.76
C ASP A 39 12.99 -11.65 -0.16
N GLU A 40 13.99 -12.40 -0.65
CA GLU A 40 15.01 -11.89 -1.57
C GLU A 40 14.40 -11.39 -2.88
N GLU A 41 13.29 -11.99 -3.31
CA GLU A 41 12.58 -11.58 -4.52
C GLU A 41 11.64 -10.40 -4.22
N GLU A 42 12.00 -9.21 -4.68
CA GLU A 42 11.22 -7.99 -4.45
C GLU A 42 9.78 -8.12 -4.94
N TRP A 43 9.59 -8.72 -6.12
CA TRP A 43 8.26 -8.88 -6.69
C TRP A 43 7.36 -9.77 -5.82
N LEU A 44 7.95 -10.74 -5.14
CA LEU A 44 7.21 -11.62 -4.24
C LEU A 44 6.78 -10.88 -2.98
N ALA A 45 7.67 -10.05 -2.44
CA ALA A 45 7.34 -9.19 -1.30
C ALA A 45 6.18 -8.24 -1.64
N THR A 46 6.20 -7.61 -2.80
CA THR A 46 5.11 -6.71 -3.20
C THR A 46 3.80 -7.44 -3.42
N ARG A 47 3.83 -8.64 -3.98
CA ARG A 47 2.61 -9.46 -4.11
C ARG A 47 2.05 -9.90 -2.77
N ALA A 48 2.92 -10.16 -1.80
CA ALA A 48 2.47 -10.48 -0.44
C ALA A 48 1.70 -9.31 0.18
N VAL A 49 2.14 -8.07 -0.07
CA VAL A 49 1.39 -6.88 0.38
C VAL A 49 0.01 -6.82 -0.27
N PHE A 50 -0.08 -7.07 -1.58
CA PHE A 50 -1.36 -7.10 -2.27
C PHE A 50 -2.28 -8.20 -1.73
N ALA A 51 -1.72 -9.39 -1.46
CA ALA A 51 -2.49 -10.47 -0.86
C ALA A 51 -3.05 -10.05 0.50
N LEU A 52 -2.24 -9.41 1.34
CA LEU A 52 -2.69 -8.88 2.62
C LEU A 52 -3.83 -7.85 2.46
N SER A 53 -3.77 -7.02 1.43
CA SER A 53 -4.80 -6.01 1.17
C SER A 53 -6.15 -6.62 0.78
N CYS A 54 -6.16 -7.86 0.32
CA CYS A 54 -7.39 -8.58 -0.05
C CYS A 54 -8.03 -9.31 1.14
N ILE A 55 -7.37 -9.35 2.28
CA ILE A 55 -7.87 -10.08 3.47
C ILE A 55 -8.62 -9.11 4.37
N ASP A 56 -9.90 -9.36 4.56
CA ASP A 56 -10.74 -8.55 5.46
C ASP A 56 -10.63 -9.08 6.89
N ALA A 57 -9.55 -8.74 7.56
CA ALA A 57 -9.30 -9.15 8.94
C ALA A 57 -8.34 -8.19 9.63
N GLU A 58 -8.48 -8.06 10.94
CA GLU A 58 -7.67 -7.13 11.73
C GLU A 58 -6.17 -7.45 11.66
N ASN A 59 -5.80 -8.74 11.70
CA ASN A 59 -4.38 -9.11 11.61
C ASN A 59 -3.76 -8.71 10.27
N ALA A 60 -4.54 -8.78 9.19
CA ALA A 60 -4.06 -8.33 7.87
C ALA A 60 -3.90 -6.81 7.83
N ARG A 61 -4.82 -6.06 8.44
CA ARG A 61 -4.73 -4.60 8.52
C ARG A 61 -3.49 -4.17 9.31
N GLN A 62 -3.23 -4.82 10.43
CA GLN A 62 -2.01 -4.55 11.22
C GLN A 62 -0.75 -4.87 10.44
N ALA A 63 -0.76 -5.95 9.66
CA ALA A 63 0.35 -6.33 8.80
C ALA A 63 0.63 -5.25 7.74
N LEU A 64 -0.42 -4.66 7.17
CA LEU A 64 -0.28 -3.59 6.17
C LEU A 64 0.27 -2.30 6.79
N VAL A 65 -0.15 -1.96 8.00
CA VAL A 65 0.43 -0.82 8.72
C VAL A 65 1.93 -1.07 8.98
N SER A 66 2.29 -2.30 9.35
CA SER A 66 3.70 -2.68 9.52
C SER A 66 4.48 -2.60 8.21
N ALA A 67 3.85 -2.97 7.08
CA ALA A 67 4.47 -2.86 5.76
C ALA A 67 4.82 -1.41 5.41
N ALA A 68 4.02 -0.45 5.86
CA ALA A 68 4.31 0.97 5.68
C ALA A 68 5.56 1.43 6.45
N GLU A 69 6.03 0.64 7.40
CA GLU A 69 7.23 0.91 8.18
C GLU A 69 8.43 0.07 7.73
N SER A 70 8.29 -0.71 6.67
CA SER A 70 9.35 -1.59 6.17
C SER A 70 10.59 -0.78 5.78
N PRO A 71 11.80 -1.30 6.05
CA PRO A 71 13.02 -0.66 5.54
C PRO A 71 13.15 -0.76 4.03
N ARG A 72 12.36 -1.62 3.38
CA ARG A 72 12.41 -1.80 1.93
C ARG A 72 11.45 -0.84 1.25
N MET A 73 11.98 -0.02 0.34
CA MET A 73 11.20 0.97 -0.39
C MET A 73 10.05 0.31 -1.19
N GLU A 74 10.32 -0.79 -1.87
CA GLU A 74 9.31 -1.48 -2.69
C GLU A 74 8.14 -2.01 -1.87
N VAL A 75 8.37 -2.40 -0.62
CA VAL A 75 7.30 -2.81 0.29
C VAL A 75 6.46 -1.60 0.69
N ARG A 76 7.10 -0.47 1.00
CA ARG A 76 6.37 0.76 1.32
C ARG A 76 5.57 1.28 0.13
N VAL A 77 6.13 1.17 -1.10
CA VAL A 77 5.39 1.52 -2.33
C VAL A 77 4.13 0.67 -2.46
N ALA A 78 4.25 -0.65 -2.25
CA ALA A 78 3.11 -1.55 -2.34
C ALA A 78 2.04 -1.23 -1.27
N ALA A 79 2.46 -0.89 -0.06
CA ALA A 79 1.55 -0.48 1.00
C ALA A 79 0.80 0.81 0.60
N ALA A 80 1.51 1.79 0.06
CA ALA A 80 0.90 3.04 -0.41
C ALA A 80 -0.11 2.77 -1.53
N ALA A 81 0.25 1.94 -2.51
CA ALA A 81 -0.61 1.62 -3.64
C ALA A 81 -1.88 0.87 -3.22
N SER A 82 -1.81 0.10 -2.14
CA SER A 82 -2.95 -0.67 -1.62
C SER A 82 -3.88 0.15 -0.74
N ALA A 83 -3.45 1.31 -0.28
CA ALA A 83 -4.18 2.06 0.74
C ALA A 83 -5.58 2.50 0.30
N ASN A 84 -5.80 2.73 -1.01
CA ASN A 84 -7.09 3.19 -1.51
C ASN A 84 -8.19 2.12 -1.45
N THR A 85 -7.84 0.85 -1.30
CA THR A 85 -8.82 -0.24 -1.20
C THR A 85 -9.15 -0.62 0.24
N LEU A 86 -8.46 -0.03 1.21
CA LEU A 86 -8.60 -0.37 2.62
C LEU A 86 -9.66 0.48 3.31
N PRO A 87 -10.18 0.04 4.48
CA PRO A 87 -11.05 0.90 5.28
C PRO A 87 -10.38 2.24 5.57
N THR A 88 -11.18 3.30 5.63
CA THR A 88 -10.70 4.67 5.74
C THR A 88 -9.70 4.87 6.88
N GLN A 89 -9.97 4.29 8.04
CA GLN A 89 -9.08 4.44 9.20
C GLN A 89 -7.69 3.87 8.94
N VAL A 90 -7.62 2.69 8.33
CA VAL A 90 -6.35 2.03 7.98
C VAL A 90 -5.64 2.82 6.88
N SER A 91 -6.39 3.21 5.86
CA SER A 91 -5.89 4.04 4.76
C SER A 91 -5.27 5.33 5.29
N ASP A 92 -5.97 6.04 6.18
CA ASP A 92 -5.46 7.28 6.78
C ASP A 92 -4.16 7.06 7.54
N GLU A 93 -4.07 5.98 8.30
CA GLU A 93 -2.87 5.67 9.07
C GLU A 93 -1.66 5.41 8.17
N ILE A 94 -1.86 4.63 7.10
CA ILE A 94 -0.80 4.34 6.13
C ILE A 94 -0.41 5.60 5.36
N LEU A 95 -1.38 6.34 4.85
CA LEU A 95 -1.12 7.52 4.01
C LEU A 95 -0.52 8.68 4.80
N SER A 96 -0.96 8.89 6.05
CA SER A 96 -0.37 9.92 6.91
C SER A 96 1.14 9.74 7.05
N ARG A 97 1.59 8.50 7.08
CA ARG A 97 3.01 8.18 7.17
C ARG A 97 3.71 8.30 5.83
N LEU A 98 3.15 7.70 4.78
CA LEU A 98 3.84 7.57 3.50
C LEU A 98 3.83 8.85 2.66
N LEU A 99 2.92 9.76 2.91
CA LEU A 99 2.96 11.09 2.29
C LEU A 99 4.18 11.90 2.73
N GLY A 100 4.80 11.54 3.86
CA GLY A 100 6.04 12.14 4.35
C GLY A 100 7.28 11.28 4.13
N ASP A 101 7.20 10.23 3.32
CA ASP A 101 8.30 9.30 3.11
C ASP A 101 9.49 10.01 2.45
N PRO A 102 10.74 9.67 2.84
CA PRO A 102 11.92 10.28 2.23
C PRO A 102 12.08 9.95 0.74
N GLN A 103 11.48 8.86 0.26
CA GLN A 103 11.60 8.45 -1.14
C GLN A 103 10.47 9.03 -1.99
N PRO A 104 10.81 9.78 -3.07
CA PRO A 104 9.78 10.36 -3.94
C PRO A 104 8.82 9.32 -4.54
N ALA A 105 9.32 8.12 -4.85
CA ALA A 105 8.47 7.06 -5.40
C ALA A 105 7.37 6.66 -4.43
N VAL A 106 7.67 6.57 -3.13
CA VAL A 106 6.69 6.23 -2.10
C VAL A 106 5.66 7.35 -1.97
N ARG A 107 6.11 8.62 -1.91
CA ARG A 107 5.20 9.77 -1.84
C ARG A 107 4.24 9.79 -3.04
N LYS A 108 4.76 9.50 -4.24
CA LYS A 108 3.94 9.48 -5.46
C LYS A 108 2.76 8.50 -5.34
N PHE A 109 3.03 7.27 -4.94
CA PHE A 109 1.97 6.28 -4.80
C PHE A 109 1.02 6.61 -3.66
N ALA A 110 1.53 7.19 -2.57
CA ALA A 110 0.69 7.66 -1.48
C ALA A 110 -0.27 8.78 -1.94
N ILE A 111 0.25 9.74 -2.72
CA ILE A 111 -0.58 10.81 -3.30
C ILE A 111 -1.70 10.21 -4.15
N LYS A 112 -1.36 9.30 -5.06
CA LYS A 112 -2.34 8.70 -5.98
C LYS A 112 -3.39 7.85 -5.27
N SER A 113 -3.08 7.33 -4.09
CA SER A 113 -4.01 6.52 -3.31
C SER A 113 -4.95 7.34 -2.43
N THR A 114 -4.70 8.63 -2.27
CA THR A 114 -5.56 9.52 -1.49
C THR A 114 -6.87 9.77 -2.24
N SER A 115 -7.98 9.77 -1.52
CA SER A 115 -9.31 10.03 -2.08
C SER A 115 -10.10 10.97 -1.18
N GLY A 116 -11.27 11.41 -1.66
CA GLY A 116 -12.15 12.28 -0.88
C GLY A 116 -12.68 11.66 0.40
N ARG A 117 -12.63 10.34 0.54
CA ARG A 117 -13.04 9.65 1.76
C ARG A 117 -11.97 9.64 2.86
N ASN A 118 -10.72 10.00 2.53
CA ASN A 118 -9.67 10.13 3.53
C ASN A 118 -9.93 11.37 4.41
N SER A 119 -9.30 11.38 5.59
CA SER A 119 -9.46 12.48 6.54
C SER A 119 -8.98 13.81 5.94
N GLU A 120 -9.50 14.90 6.49
CA GLU A 120 -9.07 16.24 6.10
C GLU A 120 -7.56 16.43 6.30
N ALA A 121 -7.01 15.86 7.37
CA ALA A 121 -5.56 15.92 7.64
C ALA A 121 -4.74 15.29 6.51
N VAL A 122 -5.15 14.14 6.02
CA VAL A 122 -4.49 13.48 4.88
C VAL A 122 -4.63 14.33 3.62
N ARG A 123 -5.85 14.80 3.32
CA ARG A 123 -6.11 15.63 2.13
C ARG A 123 -5.33 16.94 2.18
N GLN A 124 -5.18 17.52 3.35
CA GLN A 124 -4.41 18.75 3.54
C GLN A 124 -2.93 18.55 3.24
N ARG A 125 -2.37 17.37 3.57
CA ARG A 125 -0.99 17.02 3.22
C ARG A 125 -0.77 17.04 1.71
N ILE A 126 -1.76 16.63 0.93
CA ILE A 126 -1.66 16.70 -0.53
C ILE A 126 -1.49 18.17 -0.97
N THR A 127 -2.24 19.08 -0.41
CA THR A 127 -2.13 20.51 -0.72
C THR A 127 -0.75 21.05 -0.34
N GLU A 128 -0.21 20.64 0.79
CA GLU A 128 1.13 21.03 1.22
C GLU A 128 2.21 20.52 0.25
N ILE A 129 2.10 19.28 -0.19
CA ILE A 129 3.03 18.70 -1.16
C ILE A 129 2.94 19.45 -2.49
N ALA A 130 1.73 19.77 -2.93
CA ALA A 130 1.49 20.53 -4.16
C ALA A 130 2.18 21.90 -4.14
N ALA A 131 2.28 22.50 -2.96
CA ALA A 131 2.86 23.83 -2.80
C ALA A 131 4.37 23.82 -2.58
N ALA A 132 4.91 22.80 -1.89
CA ALA A 132 6.24 22.90 -1.30
C ALA A 132 7.15 21.69 -1.46
N ASP A 133 6.71 20.59 -2.08
CA ASP A 133 7.58 19.42 -2.25
C ASP A 133 8.80 19.79 -3.09
N THR A 134 9.96 19.25 -2.72
CA THR A 134 11.21 19.51 -3.42
C THR A 134 11.22 18.93 -4.83
N ASP A 135 10.41 17.92 -5.09
CA ASP A 135 10.32 17.28 -6.41
C ASP A 135 9.23 17.94 -7.24
N THR A 136 9.61 18.53 -8.38
CA THR A 136 8.68 19.25 -9.27
C THR A 136 7.58 18.34 -9.79
N ARG A 137 7.91 17.09 -10.13
CA ARG A 137 6.92 16.13 -10.64
C ARG A 137 5.90 15.79 -9.57
N LEU A 138 6.33 15.66 -8.31
CA LEU A 138 5.42 15.40 -7.21
C LEU A 138 4.49 16.57 -6.95
N ARG A 139 5.01 17.81 -7.06
CA ARG A 139 4.12 18.97 -6.95
C ARG A 139 2.99 18.91 -7.98
N GLN A 140 3.32 18.55 -9.23
CA GLN A 140 2.32 18.42 -10.29
C GLN A 140 1.32 17.29 -10.02
N VAL A 141 1.81 16.12 -9.61
CA VAL A 141 0.94 14.98 -9.27
C VAL A 141 0.01 15.35 -8.11
N ALA A 142 0.54 16.03 -7.09
CA ALA A 142 -0.25 16.45 -5.95
C ALA A 142 -1.31 17.50 -6.34
N GLN A 143 -0.96 18.42 -7.24
CA GLN A 143 -1.92 19.42 -7.75
C GLN A 143 -3.09 18.75 -8.49
N GLN A 144 -2.79 17.78 -9.34
CA GLN A 144 -3.80 17.01 -10.05
C GLN A 144 -4.68 16.23 -9.09
N GLN A 145 -4.07 15.59 -8.10
CA GLN A 145 -4.80 14.79 -7.12
C GLN A 145 -5.68 15.68 -6.22
N ALA A 146 -5.18 16.83 -5.79
CA ALA A 146 -5.96 17.77 -4.98
C ALA A 146 -7.20 18.23 -5.74
N THR A 147 -7.09 18.50 -7.04
CA THR A 147 -8.23 18.87 -7.88
C THR A 147 -9.23 17.70 -7.97
N SER A 148 -8.73 16.48 -8.20
CA SER A 148 -9.56 15.29 -8.35
C SER A 148 -10.36 14.98 -7.07
N ILE A 149 -9.73 15.04 -5.91
CA ILE A 149 -10.41 14.72 -4.64
C ILE A 149 -11.34 15.85 -4.15
N ALA A 150 -11.17 17.07 -4.65
CA ALA A 150 -12.05 18.19 -4.33
C ALA A 150 -13.34 18.19 -5.16
N GLU A 151 -13.36 17.50 -6.29
CA GLU A 151 -14.54 17.37 -7.15
C GLU A 151 -15.52 16.35 -6.54
N PRO A 152 -16.82 16.70 -6.43
CA PRO A 152 -17.84 15.78 -5.90
C PRO A 152 -18.13 14.61 -6.84
#